data_f219434b2540829c6999176d5d76645f
#
_entry.id   f219434b2540829c6999176d5d76645f
#
_cell.length_a   1.000
_cell.length_b   1.000
_cell.length_c   1.000
_cell.angle_alpha   90.00
_cell.angle_beta   90.00
_cell.angle_gamma   90.00
#
_symmetry.space_group_name_H-M   'P 1'
#
loop_
_entity.id
_entity.type
_entity.pdbx_description
1 polymer ?
#
loop_
_entity_poly.entity_id
_entity_poly.type
_entity_poly.pdbx_seq_one_letter_code
_entity_poly.pdbx_strand_id
1 'polypeptide(L)'
;MLIETETTPNPATLKFLPGQAVMTAGTRDFADADEAAASPLASALFSLGDVTGVFLGRDFVSVTAAPGVDWRDLKPQVLSVLLDHFSSGSPLFAPGSAAEILVPADESFAENPEDADIVAQIKDLIDTRVRPAVARDGGDIAYRGFDRGVVYLAMHGACSGCPSSTATLKQGIETLLKHYVPEVTEVRAA
;
A
#
# COMPACT_ATOMS: atom_id res chain seq x y z
N MET A 1 -5.05 -17.83 17.60
CA MET A 1 -4.85 -17.16 16.30
C MET A 1 -3.35 -17.13 16.04
N LEU A 2 -2.90 -17.47 14.85
CA LEU A 2 -1.49 -17.40 14.44
C LEU A 2 -1.35 -16.26 13.43
N ILE A 3 -0.41 -15.33 13.68
CA ILE A 3 -0.07 -14.27 12.74
C ILE A 3 1.29 -14.62 12.13
N GLU A 4 1.32 -14.87 10.84
CA GLU A 4 2.55 -15.10 10.09
C GLU A 4 3.22 -13.76 9.77
N THR A 5 4.54 -13.79 9.60
CA THR A 5 5.33 -12.59 9.28
C THR A 5 6.20 -12.86 8.07
N GLU A 6 6.12 -11.99 7.07
CA GLU A 6 6.93 -12.03 5.86
C GLU A 6 7.83 -10.79 5.77
N THR A 7 9.03 -10.97 5.24
CA THR A 7 9.91 -9.86 4.88
C THR A 7 9.43 -9.23 3.58
N THR A 8 9.67 -7.93 3.44
CA THR A 8 9.37 -7.20 2.21
C THR A 8 10.66 -6.73 1.54
N PRO A 9 10.62 -6.27 0.29
CA PRO A 9 11.77 -5.65 -0.36
C PRO A 9 12.28 -4.39 0.36
N ASN A 10 11.43 -3.76 1.17
CA ASN A 10 11.83 -2.68 2.05
C ASN A 10 12.24 -3.24 3.41
N PRO A 11 13.54 -3.18 3.79
CA PRO A 11 14.03 -3.75 5.05
C PRO A 11 13.45 -3.07 6.31
N ALA A 12 12.95 -1.84 6.18
CA ALA A 12 12.27 -1.13 7.25
C ALA A 12 10.81 -1.57 7.44
N THR A 13 10.27 -2.41 6.54
CA THR A 13 8.87 -2.83 6.57
C THR A 13 8.73 -4.34 6.71
N LEU A 14 7.89 -4.79 7.64
CA LEU A 14 7.45 -6.18 7.73
C LEU A 14 5.96 -6.29 7.40
N LYS A 15 5.60 -7.40 6.78
CA LYS A 15 4.24 -7.77 6.43
C LYS A 15 3.74 -8.83 7.41
N PHE A 16 2.56 -8.61 7.96
CA PHE A 16 1.91 -9.47 8.94
C PHE A 16 0.61 -10.02 8.35
N LEU A 17 0.42 -11.34 8.42
CA LEU A 17 -0.73 -12.04 7.89
C LEU A 17 -1.54 -12.63 9.05
N PRO A 18 -2.68 -12.02 9.41
CA PRO A 18 -3.50 -12.51 10.52
C PRO A 18 -4.31 -13.78 10.19
N GLY A 19 -4.21 -14.29 8.96
CA GLY A 19 -4.96 -15.48 8.52
C GLY A 19 -6.44 -15.24 8.28
N GLN A 20 -6.86 -13.98 8.23
CA GLN A 20 -8.23 -13.55 7.94
C GLN A 20 -8.21 -12.24 7.12
N ALA A 21 -9.35 -11.89 6.54
CA ALA A 21 -9.47 -10.63 5.83
C ALA A 21 -9.26 -9.45 6.79
N VAL A 22 -8.43 -8.49 6.38
CA VAL A 22 -8.19 -7.21 7.06
C VAL A 22 -9.12 -6.16 6.46
N MET A 23 -9.02 -5.92 5.15
CA MET A 23 -9.90 -4.99 4.43
C MET A 23 -10.91 -5.76 3.59
N THR A 24 -12.17 -5.38 3.65
CA THR A 24 -13.23 -5.97 2.80
C THR A 24 -13.18 -5.47 1.36
N ALA A 25 -12.69 -4.25 1.17
CA ALA A 25 -12.49 -3.64 -0.15
C ALA A 25 -11.38 -2.58 -0.05
N GLY A 26 -10.63 -2.41 -1.14
CA GLY A 26 -9.54 -1.42 -1.22
C GLY A 26 -8.37 -1.71 -0.29
N THR A 27 -7.58 -0.68 -0.07
CA THR A 27 -6.42 -0.65 0.83
C THR A 27 -6.39 0.69 1.56
N ARG A 28 -5.67 0.80 2.68
CA ARG A 28 -5.49 2.06 3.39
C ARG A 28 -4.06 2.21 3.85
N ASP A 29 -3.47 3.36 3.55
CA ASP A 29 -2.16 3.77 4.02
C ASP A 29 -2.29 4.85 5.10
N PHE A 30 -1.48 4.77 6.13
CA PHE A 30 -1.37 5.75 7.20
C PHE A 30 0.10 6.16 7.30
N ALA A 31 0.39 7.37 6.89
CA ALA A 31 1.75 7.92 6.86
C ALA A 31 2.16 8.54 8.21
N ASP A 32 1.19 8.84 9.07
CA ASP A 32 1.42 9.45 10.38
C ASP A 32 0.34 9.09 11.41
N ALA A 33 0.56 9.54 12.64
CA ALA A 33 -0.35 9.27 13.76
C ALA A 33 -1.69 10.03 13.66
N ASP A 34 -1.74 11.16 12.97
CA ASP A 34 -2.97 11.95 12.78
C ASP A 34 -3.91 11.22 11.82
N GLU A 35 -3.40 10.70 10.72
CA GLU A 35 -4.16 9.83 9.81
C GLU A 35 -4.58 8.53 10.49
N ALA A 36 -3.72 7.96 11.33
CA ALA A 36 -3.98 6.74 12.07
C ALA A 36 -5.15 6.85 13.05
N ALA A 37 -5.54 8.05 13.47
CA ALA A 37 -6.70 8.29 14.34
C ALA A 37 -8.02 7.74 13.75
N ALA A 38 -8.12 7.58 12.43
CA ALA A 38 -9.25 6.97 11.74
C ALA A 38 -9.39 5.45 12.01
N SER A 39 -8.30 4.78 12.46
CA SER A 39 -8.26 3.34 12.69
C SER A 39 -7.71 3.03 14.09
N PRO A 40 -8.52 2.39 14.97
CA PRO A 40 -8.04 1.93 16.27
C PRO A 40 -6.78 1.05 16.19
N LEU A 41 -6.70 0.19 15.17
CA LEU A 41 -5.52 -0.65 14.94
C LEU A 41 -4.29 0.18 14.56
N ALA A 42 -4.42 1.07 13.58
CA ALA A 42 -3.31 1.92 13.14
C ALA A 42 -2.84 2.83 14.29
N SER A 43 -3.78 3.44 15.01
CA SER A 43 -3.49 4.28 16.18
C SER A 43 -2.72 3.54 17.28
N ALA A 44 -3.12 2.28 17.58
CA ALA A 44 -2.42 1.46 18.55
C ALA A 44 -0.99 1.10 18.09
N LEU A 45 -0.79 0.83 16.78
CA LEU A 45 0.52 0.56 16.21
C LEU A 45 1.44 1.80 16.27
N PHE A 46 0.95 2.97 15.89
CA PHE A 46 1.72 4.23 16.02
C PHE A 46 2.06 4.59 17.48
N SER A 47 1.20 4.19 18.43
CA SER A 47 1.44 4.42 19.87
C SER A 47 2.65 3.66 20.42
N LEU A 48 3.19 2.67 19.68
CA LEU A 48 4.46 2.02 20.04
C LEU A 48 5.67 2.97 19.93
N GLY A 49 5.55 4.09 19.21
CA GLY A 49 6.58 5.13 19.11
C GLY A 49 7.64 4.88 18.04
N ASP A 50 7.86 3.63 17.67
CA ASP A 50 8.88 3.18 16.71
C ASP A 50 8.30 2.85 15.32
N VAL A 51 7.03 3.18 15.08
CA VAL A 51 6.30 2.96 13.84
C VAL A 51 6.13 4.27 13.10
N THR A 52 6.50 4.28 11.81
CA THR A 52 6.39 5.46 10.93
C THR A 52 5.43 5.26 9.76
N GLY A 53 4.85 4.08 9.62
CA GLY A 53 3.86 3.81 8.59
C GLY A 53 3.10 2.52 8.86
N VAL A 54 1.81 2.53 8.58
CA VAL A 54 0.93 1.36 8.65
C VAL A 54 0.12 1.28 7.37
N PHE A 55 0.18 0.14 6.71
CA PHE A 55 -0.61 -0.10 5.52
C PHE A 55 -1.53 -1.31 5.73
N LEU A 56 -2.81 -1.12 5.47
CA LEU A 56 -3.83 -2.16 5.55
C LEU A 56 -4.14 -2.67 4.14
N GLY A 57 -3.74 -3.91 3.88
CA GLY A 57 -4.08 -4.63 2.67
C GLY A 57 -5.34 -5.46 2.83
N ARG A 58 -5.66 -6.27 1.83
CA ARG A 58 -6.85 -7.11 1.81
C ARG A 58 -6.83 -8.18 2.92
N ASP A 59 -5.70 -8.82 3.12
CA ASP A 59 -5.49 -9.97 4.02
C ASP A 59 -4.18 -9.85 4.82
N PHE A 60 -3.57 -8.66 4.83
CA PHE A 60 -2.33 -8.39 5.53
C PHE A 60 -2.26 -6.96 6.07
N VAL A 61 -1.35 -6.77 7.01
CA VAL A 61 -0.95 -5.46 7.54
C VAL A 61 0.56 -5.31 7.33
N SER A 62 1.00 -4.23 6.68
CA SER A 62 2.42 -3.88 6.62
C SER A 62 2.72 -2.77 7.62
N VAL A 63 3.79 -2.93 8.39
CA VAL A 63 4.23 -1.96 9.38
C VAL A 63 5.66 -1.53 9.02
N THR A 64 5.88 -0.23 8.97
CA THR A 64 7.17 0.37 8.68
C THR A 64 7.77 0.92 9.98
N ALA A 65 8.97 0.45 10.32
CA ALA A 65 9.71 0.89 11.49
C ALA A 65 10.44 2.21 11.25
N ALA A 66 10.63 2.98 12.33
CA ALA A 66 11.47 4.17 12.29
C ALA A 66 12.94 3.82 11.98
N PRO A 67 13.70 4.76 11.38
CA PRO A 67 15.12 4.53 11.09
C PRO A 67 15.91 4.14 12.33
N GLY A 68 16.67 3.05 12.23
CA GLY A 68 17.52 2.57 13.32
C GLY A 68 16.84 1.65 14.33
N VAL A 69 15.56 1.38 14.20
CA VAL A 69 14.82 0.44 15.05
C VAL A 69 15.13 -1.00 14.63
N ASP A 70 15.41 -1.86 15.63
CA ASP A 70 15.60 -3.29 15.39
C ASP A 70 14.25 -4.04 15.43
N TRP A 71 13.95 -4.76 14.39
CA TRP A 71 12.75 -5.59 14.31
C TRP A 71 12.66 -6.69 15.38
N ARG A 72 13.78 -7.07 15.98
CA ARG A 72 13.78 -8.03 17.09
C ARG A 72 13.03 -7.51 18.31
N ASP A 73 13.08 -6.19 18.53
CA ASP A 73 12.43 -5.53 19.66
C ASP A 73 11.01 -5.06 19.31
N LEU A 74 10.81 -4.55 18.09
CA LEU A 74 9.52 -4.01 17.65
C LEU A 74 8.51 -5.12 17.26
N LYS A 75 8.96 -6.18 16.58
CA LYS A 75 8.08 -7.25 16.08
C LYS A 75 7.19 -7.89 17.15
N PRO A 76 7.69 -8.25 18.35
CA PRO A 76 6.83 -8.80 19.40
C PRO A 76 5.73 -7.84 19.85
N GLN A 77 6.02 -6.55 19.89
CA GLN A 77 5.07 -5.50 20.28
C GLN A 77 3.97 -5.34 19.21
N VAL A 78 4.35 -5.29 17.93
CA VAL A 78 3.41 -5.27 16.81
C VAL A 78 2.52 -6.51 16.82
N LEU A 79 3.09 -7.71 17.01
CA LEU A 79 2.32 -8.95 17.10
C LEU A 79 1.31 -8.92 18.27
N SER A 80 1.67 -8.36 19.41
CA SER A 80 0.75 -8.23 20.55
C SER A 80 -0.44 -7.33 20.19
N VAL A 81 -0.19 -6.17 19.60
CA VAL A 81 -1.26 -5.24 19.17
C VAL A 81 -2.17 -5.89 18.15
N LEU A 82 -1.61 -6.57 17.15
CA LEU A 82 -2.40 -7.25 16.12
C LEU A 82 -3.25 -8.39 16.71
N LEU A 83 -2.65 -9.21 17.60
CA LEU A 83 -3.37 -10.29 18.27
C LEU A 83 -4.52 -9.76 19.11
N ASP A 84 -4.30 -8.73 19.90
CA ASP A 84 -5.34 -8.11 20.74
C ASP A 84 -6.48 -7.56 19.88
N HIS A 85 -6.15 -6.83 18.80
CA HIS A 85 -7.16 -6.26 17.91
C HIS A 85 -8.01 -7.33 17.22
N PHE A 86 -7.39 -8.31 16.58
CA PHE A 86 -8.11 -9.34 15.82
C PHE A 86 -8.80 -10.38 16.73
N SER A 87 -8.31 -10.60 17.95
CA SER A 87 -8.97 -11.50 18.91
C SER A 87 -10.16 -10.85 19.59
N SER A 88 -10.12 -9.54 19.82
CA SER A 88 -11.24 -8.79 20.41
C SER A 88 -12.39 -8.55 19.43
N GLY A 89 -12.15 -8.71 18.11
CA GLY A 89 -13.12 -8.35 17.08
C GLY A 89 -13.39 -6.85 17.00
N SER A 90 -12.43 -6.04 17.42
CA SER A 90 -12.53 -4.58 17.37
C SER A 90 -12.69 -4.09 15.92
N PRO A 91 -13.47 -3.03 15.69
CA PRO A 91 -13.64 -2.48 14.35
C PRO A 91 -12.32 -1.94 13.81
N LEU A 92 -12.06 -2.16 12.52
CA LEU A 92 -10.83 -1.69 11.88
C LEU A 92 -10.80 -0.16 11.78
N PHE A 93 -11.96 0.47 11.65
CA PHE A 93 -12.13 1.93 11.58
C PHE A 93 -13.04 2.44 12.68
N ALA A 94 -12.76 3.64 13.17
CA ALA A 94 -13.60 4.31 14.15
C ALA A 94 -15.00 4.61 13.58
N PRO A 95 -16.09 4.52 14.39
CA PRO A 95 -17.42 4.89 13.94
C PRO A 95 -17.47 6.34 13.48
N GLY A 96 -17.91 6.59 12.24
CA GLY A 96 -18.01 7.94 11.66
C GLY A 96 -16.69 8.47 11.04
N SER A 97 -15.57 7.80 11.19
CA SER A 97 -14.46 7.99 10.27
C SER A 97 -14.93 7.38 8.95
N ALA A 98 -15.17 8.21 7.95
CA ALA A 98 -15.31 7.69 6.60
C ALA A 98 -14.08 6.82 6.38
N ALA A 99 -14.31 5.50 6.21
CA ALA A 99 -13.33 4.68 5.56
C ALA A 99 -13.20 5.29 4.16
N GLU A 100 -12.39 6.33 4.04
CA GLU A 100 -11.81 6.70 2.78
C GLU A 100 -10.91 5.53 2.42
N ILE A 101 -11.61 4.46 1.99
CA ILE A 101 -11.02 3.47 1.12
C ILE A 101 -10.19 4.31 0.18
N LEU A 102 -8.91 4.03 0.02
CA LEU A 102 -8.16 4.45 -1.14
C LEU A 102 -8.80 3.77 -2.37
N VAL A 103 -10.05 4.12 -2.63
CA VAL A 103 -10.49 4.37 -3.99
C VAL A 103 -9.57 5.51 -4.41
N PRO A 104 -8.81 5.40 -5.48
CA PRO A 104 -7.96 6.48 -5.94
C PRO A 104 -8.82 7.75 -5.88
N ALA A 105 -8.55 8.61 -4.88
CA ALA A 105 -9.18 9.91 -4.86
C ALA A 105 -8.80 10.52 -6.19
N ASP A 106 -9.79 10.88 -6.92
CA ASP A 106 -9.74 11.40 -8.27
C ASP A 106 -9.09 12.80 -8.27
N GLU A 107 -7.83 12.86 -7.86
CA GLU A 107 -6.90 13.86 -8.34
C GLU A 107 -6.38 13.35 -9.68
N SER A 108 -7.33 13.05 -10.58
CA SER A 108 -7.03 12.72 -11.94
C SER A 108 -6.37 13.95 -12.58
N PHE A 109 -5.14 13.79 -13.01
CA PHE A 109 -4.65 14.60 -14.10
C PHE A 109 -5.74 14.59 -15.17
N ALA A 110 -6.06 15.75 -15.76
CA ALA A 110 -7.09 15.87 -16.77
C ALA A 110 -6.79 14.85 -17.89
N GLU A 111 -7.51 13.72 -17.85
CA GLU A 111 -7.36 12.67 -18.85
C GLU A 111 -7.92 13.21 -20.18
N ASN A 112 -7.14 13.11 -21.25
CA ASN A 112 -7.64 13.44 -22.58
C ASN A 112 -8.68 12.38 -22.97
N PRO A 113 -9.92 12.76 -23.36
CA PRO A 113 -10.93 11.81 -23.82
C PRO A 113 -10.47 10.91 -24.98
N GLU A 114 -9.50 11.35 -25.77
CA GLU A 114 -8.92 10.57 -26.86
C GLU A 114 -8.08 9.39 -26.39
N ASP A 115 -7.59 9.44 -25.14
CA ASP A 115 -6.75 8.41 -24.51
C ASP A 115 -7.57 7.41 -23.66
N ALA A 116 -8.90 7.51 -23.66
CA ALA A 116 -9.76 6.70 -22.80
C ALA A 116 -9.53 5.18 -22.92
N ASP A 117 -9.32 4.67 -24.14
CA ASP A 117 -9.05 3.25 -24.39
C ASP A 117 -7.66 2.86 -23.86
N ILE A 118 -6.66 3.72 -24.02
CA ILE A 118 -5.30 3.54 -23.52
C ILE A 118 -5.31 3.49 -21.98
N VAL A 119 -6.01 4.43 -21.37
CA VAL A 119 -6.19 4.50 -19.91
C VAL A 119 -6.88 3.27 -19.37
N ALA A 120 -7.93 2.80 -20.04
CA ALA A 120 -8.63 1.58 -19.63
C ALA A 120 -7.70 0.35 -19.66
N GLN A 121 -6.88 0.21 -20.68
CA GLN A 121 -5.88 -0.87 -20.76
C GLN A 121 -4.81 -0.75 -19.68
N ILE A 122 -4.32 0.46 -19.39
CA ILE A 122 -3.34 0.70 -18.33
C ILE A 122 -3.93 0.30 -16.97
N LYS A 123 -5.15 0.75 -16.67
CA LYS A 123 -5.85 0.40 -15.42
C LYS A 123 -6.05 -1.11 -15.26
N ASP A 124 -6.49 -1.79 -16.34
CA ASP A 124 -6.66 -3.26 -16.34
C ASP A 124 -5.35 -3.99 -16.08
N LEU A 125 -4.26 -3.59 -16.73
CA LEU A 125 -2.93 -4.19 -16.51
C LEU A 125 -2.42 -3.96 -15.08
N ILE A 126 -2.63 -2.77 -14.54
CA ILE A 126 -2.27 -2.45 -13.16
C ILE A 126 -3.05 -3.36 -12.20
N ASP A 127 -4.37 -3.45 -12.36
CA ASP A 127 -5.23 -4.21 -11.45
C ASP A 127 -5.00 -5.72 -11.55
N THR A 128 -4.79 -6.25 -12.75
CA THR A 128 -4.70 -7.70 -12.97
C THR A 128 -3.30 -8.27 -12.81
N ARG A 129 -2.26 -7.49 -13.06
CA ARG A 129 -0.86 -7.97 -13.10
C ARG A 129 0.04 -7.28 -12.07
N VAL A 130 -0.07 -5.97 -11.92
CA VAL A 130 0.85 -5.20 -11.06
C VAL A 130 0.44 -5.29 -9.60
N ARG A 131 -0.80 -4.95 -9.27
CA ARG A 131 -1.29 -4.94 -7.88
C ARG A 131 -1.16 -6.28 -7.17
N PRO A 132 -1.46 -7.46 -7.78
CA PRO A 132 -1.24 -8.73 -7.11
C PRO A 132 0.24 -9.03 -6.81
N ALA A 133 1.16 -8.57 -7.65
CA ALA A 133 2.60 -8.71 -7.40
C ALA A 133 3.05 -7.80 -6.25
N VAL A 134 2.62 -6.53 -6.28
CA VAL A 134 2.94 -5.52 -5.26
C VAL A 134 2.34 -5.88 -3.90
N ALA A 135 1.14 -6.45 -3.86
CA ALA A 135 0.52 -6.92 -2.63
C ALA A 135 1.33 -8.06 -1.96
N ARG A 136 1.98 -8.93 -2.75
CA ARG A 136 2.92 -9.93 -2.20
C ARG A 136 4.10 -9.27 -1.49
N ASP A 137 4.56 -8.15 -2.01
CA ASP A 137 5.65 -7.36 -1.44
C ASP A 137 5.19 -6.43 -0.29
N GLY A 138 3.92 -6.49 0.11
CA GLY A 138 3.38 -5.75 1.26
C GLY A 138 2.99 -4.30 0.97
N GLY A 139 2.70 -3.97 -0.29
CA GLY A 139 2.26 -2.64 -0.69
C GLY A 139 1.09 -2.66 -1.67
N ASP A 140 0.78 -1.51 -2.23
CA ASP A 140 -0.19 -1.32 -3.31
C ASP A 140 0.26 -0.22 -4.26
N ILE A 141 -0.37 -0.16 -5.42
CA ILE A 141 -0.17 0.88 -6.43
C ILE A 141 -1.53 1.41 -6.88
N ALA A 142 -1.65 2.73 -6.89
CA ALA A 142 -2.81 3.43 -7.41
C ALA A 142 -2.44 4.19 -8.70
N TYR A 143 -3.26 4.03 -9.72
CA TYR A 143 -3.19 4.85 -10.93
C TYR A 143 -3.62 6.28 -10.60
N ARG A 144 -2.86 7.28 -11.06
CA ARG A 144 -3.12 8.71 -10.85
C ARG A 144 -3.43 9.46 -12.12
N GLY A 145 -2.88 9.03 -13.25
CA GLY A 145 -3.14 9.69 -14.54
C GLY A 145 -2.24 9.22 -15.66
N PHE A 146 -2.62 9.66 -16.88
CA PHE A 146 -1.86 9.46 -18.09
C PHE A 146 -1.81 10.78 -18.88
N ASP A 147 -0.62 11.24 -19.21
CA ASP A 147 -0.42 12.41 -20.05
C ASP A 147 0.75 12.20 -21.02
N ARG A 148 0.50 12.31 -22.31
CA ARG A 148 1.50 12.25 -23.41
C ARG A 148 2.48 11.07 -23.28
N GLY A 149 1.98 9.90 -22.98
CA GLY A 149 2.79 8.68 -22.83
C GLY A 149 3.40 8.49 -21.44
N VAL A 150 3.20 9.41 -20.51
CA VAL A 150 3.65 9.30 -19.12
C VAL A 150 2.51 8.78 -18.24
N VAL A 151 2.74 7.66 -17.57
CA VAL A 151 1.82 7.11 -16.56
C VAL A 151 2.25 7.54 -15.17
N TYR A 152 1.34 8.14 -14.41
CA TYR A 152 1.55 8.56 -13.03
C TYR A 152 0.95 7.54 -12.06
N LEU A 153 1.76 7.06 -11.13
CA LEU A 153 1.39 6.05 -10.14
C LEU A 153 1.72 6.52 -8.73
N ALA A 154 0.80 6.35 -7.79
CA ALA A 154 1.10 6.45 -6.36
C ALA A 154 1.47 5.08 -5.80
N MET A 155 2.52 5.03 -5.00
CA MET A 155 3.00 3.81 -4.35
C MET A 155 2.71 3.88 -2.85
N HIS A 156 2.18 2.79 -2.28
CA HIS A 156 1.75 2.69 -0.89
C HIS A 156 2.38 1.51 -0.18
N GLY A 157 2.42 1.57 1.16
CA GLY A 157 2.94 0.52 2.02
C GLY A 157 4.44 0.28 1.82
N ALA A 158 4.88 -0.98 1.75
CA ALA A 158 6.30 -1.34 1.60
C ALA A 158 6.96 -0.78 0.33
N CYS A 159 6.17 -0.42 -0.69
CA CYS A 159 6.65 0.13 -1.96
C CYS A 159 6.98 1.63 -1.87
N SER A 160 6.49 2.33 -0.84
CA SER A 160 6.85 3.70 -0.54
C SER A 160 8.09 3.78 0.35
N GLY A 161 8.88 4.84 0.21
CA GLY A 161 9.96 5.18 1.14
C GLY A 161 11.30 4.46 0.97
N CYS A 162 11.44 3.46 0.07
CA CYS A 162 12.74 2.85 -0.22
C CYS A 162 13.18 3.16 -1.65
N PRO A 163 14.20 4.02 -1.86
CA PRO A 163 14.60 4.46 -3.20
C PRO A 163 15.01 3.33 -4.14
N SER A 164 15.65 2.29 -3.62
CA SER A 164 16.10 1.15 -4.44
C SER A 164 14.95 0.24 -4.88
N SER A 165 14.02 -0.08 -3.99
CA SER A 165 12.84 -0.90 -4.33
C SER A 165 11.87 -0.14 -5.22
N THR A 166 11.66 1.15 -4.96
CA THR A 166 10.81 2.02 -5.78
C THR A 166 11.34 2.14 -7.21
N ALA A 167 12.65 2.32 -7.40
CA ALA A 167 13.25 2.40 -8.73
C ALA A 167 13.12 1.10 -9.52
N THR A 168 13.40 -0.04 -8.89
CA THR A 168 13.28 -1.38 -9.52
C THR A 168 11.83 -1.69 -9.88
N LEU A 169 10.90 -1.42 -8.97
CA LEU A 169 9.48 -1.63 -9.21
C LEU A 169 8.96 -0.74 -10.34
N LYS A 170 9.29 0.55 -10.32
CA LYS A 170 8.96 1.50 -11.38
C LYS A 170 9.44 1.01 -12.75
N GLN A 171 10.70 0.58 -12.84
CA GLN A 171 11.27 0.08 -14.09
C GLN A 171 10.59 -1.21 -14.57
N GLY A 172 10.23 -2.10 -13.66
CA GLY A 172 9.48 -3.32 -13.98
C GLY A 172 8.09 -3.02 -14.54
N ILE A 173 7.37 -2.09 -13.89
CA ILE A 173 6.05 -1.65 -14.34
C ILE A 173 6.14 -0.93 -15.68
N GLU A 174 7.12 -0.05 -15.86
CA GLU A 174 7.34 0.65 -17.12
C GLU A 174 7.59 -0.32 -18.27
N THR A 175 8.44 -1.32 -18.05
CA THR A 175 8.72 -2.37 -19.05
C THR A 175 7.44 -3.15 -19.38
N LEU A 176 6.64 -3.52 -18.38
CA LEU A 176 5.39 -4.24 -18.58
C LEU A 176 4.39 -3.39 -19.37
N LEU A 177 4.18 -2.14 -18.96
CA LEU A 177 3.23 -1.26 -19.62
C LEU A 177 3.64 -0.98 -21.08
N LYS A 178 4.91 -0.67 -21.35
CA LYS A 178 5.42 -0.47 -22.71
C LYS A 178 5.26 -1.69 -23.61
N HIS A 179 5.30 -2.89 -23.03
CA HIS A 179 5.13 -4.13 -23.80
C HIS A 179 3.68 -4.32 -24.28
N TYR A 180 2.69 -3.96 -23.47
CA TYR A 180 1.27 -4.13 -23.78
C TYR A 180 0.60 -2.88 -24.33
N VAL A 181 1.11 -1.71 -23.98
CA VAL A 181 0.59 -0.39 -24.36
C VAL A 181 1.75 0.42 -24.94
N PRO A 182 2.00 0.34 -26.26
CA PRO A 182 3.15 0.99 -26.91
C PRO A 182 3.16 2.52 -26.78
N GLU A 183 2.01 3.13 -26.50
CA GLU A 183 1.85 4.56 -26.26
C GLU A 183 2.51 5.02 -24.95
N VAL A 184 2.76 4.10 -24.01
CA VAL A 184 3.47 4.41 -22.77
C VAL A 184 4.95 4.54 -23.03
N THR A 185 5.50 5.71 -22.70
CA THR A 185 6.92 6.04 -22.86
C THR A 185 7.67 6.06 -21.53
N GLU A 186 6.99 6.41 -20.45
CA GLU A 186 7.58 6.54 -19.10
C GLU A 186 6.55 6.28 -18.02
N VAL A 187 7.03 5.80 -16.86
CA VAL A 187 6.25 5.70 -15.61
C VAL A 187 6.87 6.65 -14.58
N ARG A 188 6.05 7.44 -13.90
CA ARG A 188 6.48 8.36 -12.81
C ARG A 188 5.71 8.06 -11.53
N ALA A 189 6.42 8.20 -10.40
CA ALA A 189 5.77 8.28 -9.10
C ALA A 189 5.12 9.68 -8.95
N ALA A 190 3.88 9.70 -8.49
CA ALA A 190 3.09 10.90 -8.20
C ALA A 190 3.01 11.13 -6.70
#